data_52b89da8c3c3999f4ec7e3278898c3a6
#
_entry.id   52b89da8c3c3999f4ec7e3278898c3a6
#
_cell.length_a   1.000
_cell.length_b   1.000
_cell.length_c   1.000
_cell.angle_alpha   90.00
_cell.angle_beta   90.00
_cell.angle_gamma   90.00
#
_symmetry.space_group_name_H-M   'P 1'
#
loop_
_entity.id
_entity.type
_entity.pdbx_description
1 polymer ?
#
loop_
_entity_poly.entity_id
_entity_poly.type
_entity_poly.pdbx_seq_one_letter_code
_entity_poly.pdbx_strand_id
1 'polypeptide(L)'
;GRGAHHRAHPAFAMFAGLPGAQGLDAPALQAWLGVGGGQMLWDDLGAQFGFKPLVAGHTGPSAGLWAGARLETAAEFSGSRIQVAGIAADVVRALGAVPVDNIDPSDLRAAFADGRVHAAELLGPLAVVTSGIEPLAQRLYAPGINGNGMLLSLQVRKPLWDRMSTADQAIFEACAAEEYRLSLAEAQAHALIAAQVAGPAKWPVRLAFSGEVASALAAAARDVVEQIAATDPAARRIHDSYQAFRGLMGQARIA
;
A
#
# COMPACT_ATOMS: atom_id res chain seq x y z
N GLY A 1 -12.88 1.47 5.66
CA GLY A 1 -13.28 1.82 4.32
C GLY A 1 -12.15 1.91 3.30
N ARG A 2 -11.32 0.83 3.13
CA ARG A 2 -10.15 0.83 2.23
C ARG A 2 -10.48 0.92 0.73
N GLY A 3 -11.73 0.83 0.30
CA GLY A 3 -12.09 0.78 -1.12
C GLY A 3 -13.01 1.89 -1.62
N ALA A 4 -13.56 2.71 -0.73
CA ALA A 4 -14.62 3.61 -1.13
C ALA A 4 -14.14 4.76 -2.03
N HIS A 5 -12.96 5.32 -1.77
CA HIS A 5 -12.48 6.50 -2.51
C HIS A 5 -11.75 6.16 -3.81
N HIS A 6 -11.04 5.03 -3.88
CA HIS A 6 -10.48 4.53 -5.13
C HIS A 6 -11.60 4.23 -6.16
N ARG A 7 -12.79 3.81 -5.71
CA ARG A 7 -13.98 3.68 -6.58
C ARG A 7 -14.56 5.02 -7.00
N ALA A 8 -14.35 6.08 -6.19
CA ALA A 8 -14.81 7.41 -6.56
C ALA A 8 -13.90 8.05 -7.60
N HIS A 9 -12.57 7.96 -7.42
CA HIS A 9 -11.59 8.47 -8.36
C HIS A 9 -10.25 7.71 -8.22
N PRO A 10 -9.71 7.11 -9.29
CA PRO A 10 -8.52 6.26 -9.20
C PRO A 10 -7.27 7.00 -8.73
N ALA A 11 -7.15 8.30 -8.98
CA ALA A 11 -5.99 9.10 -8.54
C ALA A 11 -5.81 9.17 -7.01
N PHE A 12 -6.86 8.89 -6.21
CA PHE A 12 -6.71 8.78 -4.75
C PHE A 12 -5.69 7.69 -4.34
N ALA A 13 -5.50 6.69 -5.18
CA ALA A 13 -4.53 5.64 -4.92
C ALA A 13 -3.08 6.15 -4.90
N MET A 14 -2.76 7.23 -5.63
CA MET A 14 -1.42 7.82 -5.64
C MET A 14 -1.02 8.40 -4.27
N PHE A 15 -1.98 8.83 -3.46
CA PHE A 15 -1.75 9.34 -2.10
C PHE A 15 -1.63 8.20 -1.07
N ALA A 16 -2.19 7.02 -1.36
CA ALA A 16 -2.12 5.88 -0.46
C ALA A 16 -0.77 5.14 -0.51
N GLY A 17 -0.01 5.29 -1.57
CA GLY A 17 1.23 4.59 -1.85
C GLY A 17 1.15 3.77 -3.14
N LEU A 18 2.19 3.84 -3.95
CA LEU A 18 2.29 3.13 -5.21
C LEU A 18 3.06 1.82 -5.06
N PRO A 19 2.76 0.79 -5.88
CA PRO A 19 3.39 -0.52 -5.77
C PRO A 19 4.86 -0.51 -6.21
N GLY A 20 5.66 -1.35 -5.55
CA GLY A 20 7.03 -1.64 -5.90
C GLY A 20 7.91 -0.40 -6.05
N ALA A 21 8.72 -0.37 -7.10
CA ALA A 21 9.64 0.73 -7.40
C ALA A 21 8.94 2.04 -7.83
N GLN A 22 7.63 2.02 -8.07
CA GLN A 22 6.86 3.25 -8.33
C GLN A 22 6.57 4.03 -7.04
N GLY A 23 6.59 3.35 -5.87
CA GLY A 23 6.23 3.92 -4.59
C GLY A 23 7.36 4.70 -3.93
N LEU A 24 6.98 5.76 -3.19
CA LEU A 24 7.80 6.40 -2.19
C LEU A 24 7.71 5.59 -0.88
N ASP A 25 8.79 5.49 -0.13
CA ASP A 25 8.74 5.00 1.24
C ASP A 25 8.01 5.98 2.16
N ALA A 26 7.67 5.58 3.37
CA ALA A 26 6.88 6.39 4.28
C ALA A 26 7.46 7.80 4.54
N PRO A 27 8.77 7.97 4.82
CA PRO A 27 9.36 9.29 4.98
C PRO A 27 9.28 10.16 3.71
N ALA A 28 9.56 9.57 2.54
CA ALA A 28 9.53 10.29 1.28
C ALA A 28 8.09 10.65 0.86
N LEU A 29 7.11 9.79 1.13
CA LEU A 29 5.71 10.06 0.89
C LEU A 29 5.21 11.22 1.78
N GLN A 30 5.60 11.21 3.06
CA GLN A 30 5.30 12.30 3.99
C GLN A 30 5.96 13.62 3.54
N ALA A 31 7.21 13.57 3.06
CA ALA A 31 7.89 14.76 2.55
C ALA A 31 7.23 15.31 1.28
N TRP A 32 6.78 14.46 0.35
CA TRP A 32 6.01 14.90 -0.82
C TRP A 32 4.70 15.57 -0.41
N LEU A 33 3.95 14.97 0.52
CA LEU A 33 2.69 15.53 1.00
C LEU A 33 2.91 16.83 1.76
N GLY A 34 3.84 16.87 2.71
CA GLY A 34 4.03 18.01 3.60
C GLY A 34 4.76 19.21 2.99
N VAL A 35 5.71 18.96 2.09
CA VAL A 35 6.61 19.99 1.53
C VAL A 35 6.62 19.99 0.00
N GLY A 36 6.46 18.82 -0.62
CA GLY A 36 6.51 18.65 -2.08
C GLY A 36 5.25 19.05 -2.84
N GLY A 37 4.25 19.63 -2.16
CA GLY A 37 2.99 20.09 -2.76
C GLY A 37 1.92 19.03 -2.90
N GLY A 38 2.17 17.80 -2.48
CA GLY A 38 1.22 16.68 -2.59
C GLY A 38 -0.09 16.92 -1.81
N GLN A 39 -0.01 17.53 -0.61
CA GLN A 39 -1.21 17.81 0.20
C GLN A 39 -2.17 18.77 -0.52
N MET A 40 -1.66 19.79 -1.19
CA MET A 40 -2.49 20.73 -1.94
C MET A 40 -3.25 20.04 -3.09
N LEU A 41 -2.57 19.16 -3.83
CA LEU A 41 -3.21 18.35 -4.87
C LEU A 41 -4.25 17.39 -4.30
N TRP A 42 -4.00 16.86 -3.10
CA TRP A 42 -4.94 15.98 -2.41
C TRP A 42 -6.15 16.75 -1.91
N ASP A 43 -5.96 17.96 -1.41
CA ASP A 43 -7.03 18.87 -1.00
C ASP A 43 -7.94 19.25 -2.19
N ASP A 44 -7.34 19.59 -3.33
CA ASP A 44 -8.07 19.90 -4.56
C ASP A 44 -8.92 18.72 -5.05
N LEU A 45 -8.34 17.52 -5.03
CA LEU A 45 -9.09 16.33 -5.42
C LEU A 45 -10.16 15.99 -4.38
N GLY A 46 -9.83 16.03 -3.09
CA GLY A 46 -10.75 15.72 -1.99
C GLY A 46 -11.96 16.66 -1.95
N ALA A 47 -11.74 17.95 -2.24
CA ALA A 47 -12.80 18.95 -2.30
C ALA A 47 -13.88 18.62 -3.34
N GLN A 48 -13.51 18.04 -4.49
CA GLN A 48 -14.46 17.60 -5.52
C GLN A 48 -15.39 16.50 -5.01
N PHE A 49 -14.96 15.75 -4.00
CA PHE A 49 -15.72 14.67 -3.37
C PHE A 49 -16.24 15.04 -1.97
N GLY A 50 -16.15 16.32 -1.60
CA GLY A 50 -16.75 16.87 -0.40
C GLY A 50 -16.00 16.58 0.90
N PHE A 51 -14.67 16.34 0.86
CA PHE A 51 -13.87 16.13 2.07
C PHE A 51 -12.50 16.82 2.03
N LYS A 52 -11.97 17.08 3.21
CA LYS A 52 -10.58 17.48 3.48
C LYS A 52 -9.82 16.23 3.93
N PRO A 53 -8.82 15.75 3.18
CA PRO A 53 -7.98 14.65 3.58
C PRO A 53 -6.83 15.13 4.47
N LEU A 54 -6.48 14.35 5.48
CA LEU A 54 -5.30 14.54 6.33
C LEU A 54 -4.50 13.24 6.39
N VAL A 55 -3.19 13.36 6.38
CA VAL A 55 -2.29 12.23 6.65
C VAL A 55 -2.43 11.83 8.11
N ALA A 56 -2.88 10.61 8.40
CA ALA A 56 -3.19 10.20 9.76
C ALA A 56 -2.67 8.81 10.14
N GLY A 57 -1.77 8.24 9.36
CA GLY A 57 -1.14 6.98 9.72
C GLY A 57 -0.44 6.32 8.54
N HIS A 58 0.33 5.30 8.84
CA HIS A 58 0.99 4.46 7.85
C HIS A 58 1.12 3.02 8.37
N THR A 59 0.93 2.04 7.50
CA THR A 59 1.00 0.62 7.90
C THR A 59 2.43 0.11 8.15
N GLY A 60 3.43 0.94 7.88
CA GLY A 60 4.81 0.48 7.76
C GLY A 60 5.04 -0.34 6.48
N PRO A 61 6.28 -0.76 6.23
CA PRO A 61 6.61 -1.63 5.11
C PRO A 61 5.85 -2.95 5.18
N SER A 62 5.49 -3.50 4.01
CA SER A 62 4.92 -4.85 3.92
C SER A 62 5.96 -5.89 4.32
N ALA A 63 5.53 -6.96 5.01
CA ALA A 63 6.39 -8.10 5.27
C ALA A 63 6.72 -8.86 3.98
N GLY A 64 5.87 -8.75 2.95
CA GLY A 64 5.97 -9.43 1.67
C GLY A 64 4.70 -10.16 1.27
N LEU A 65 4.75 -10.85 0.15
CA LEU A 65 3.69 -11.70 -0.35
C LEU A 65 3.86 -13.12 0.21
N TRP A 66 2.96 -13.53 1.08
CA TRP A 66 2.90 -14.85 1.68
C TRP A 66 2.18 -15.81 0.74
N ALA A 67 2.82 -16.90 0.35
CA ALA A 67 2.31 -17.81 -0.66
C ALA A 67 2.41 -19.29 -0.25
N GLY A 68 1.35 -20.03 -0.46
CA GLY A 68 1.34 -21.50 -0.43
C GLY A 68 1.84 -22.09 -1.76
N ALA A 69 1.58 -21.41 -2.87
CA ALA A 69 2.05 -21.80 -4.20
C ALA A 69 3.40 -21.15 -4.55
N ARG A 70 4.07 -21.68 -5.58
CA ARG A 70 5.23 -21.04 -6.19
C ARG A 70 4.76 -19.86 -7.04
N LEU A 71 5.55 -18.78 -7.03
CA LEU A 71 5.33 -17.57 -7.84
C LEU A 71 6.70 -17.06 -8.37
N GLU A 72 7.43 -17.94 -9.05
CA GLU A 72 8.80 -17.70 -9.53
C GLU A 72 8.86 -17.40 -11.04
N THR A 73 7.76 -17.68 -11.75
CA THR A 73 7.60 -17.38 -13.19
C THR A 73 6.30 -16.64 -13.46
N ALA A 74 6.20 -15.92 -14.57
CA ALA A 74 4.96 -15.28 -15.00
C ALA A 74 3.81 -16.31 -15.19
N ALA A 75 4.13 -17.51 -15.64
CA ALA A 75 3.16 -18.59 -15.81
C ALA A 75 2.54 -19.05 -14.47
N GLU A 76 3.30 -19.04 -13.39
CA GLU A 76 2.81 -19.39 -12.04
C GLU A 76 1.90 -18.31 -11.44
N PHE A 77 1.98 -17.06 -11.91
CA PHE A 77 1.01 -16.02 -11.58
C PHE A 77 -0.34 -16.24 -12.26
N SER A 78 -0.35 -16.78 -13.48
CA SER A 78 -1.58 -16.99 -14.25
C SER A 78 -2.56 -17.89 -13.51
N GLY A 79 -3.79 -17.38 -13.28
CA GLY A 79 -4.83 -18.06 -12.53
C GLY A 79 -4.62 -18.15 -11.01
N SER A 80 -3.46 -17.69 -10.49
CA SER A 80 -3.25 -17.64 -9.04
C SER A 80 -4.19 -16.66 -8.37
N ARG A 81 -4.88 -17.07 -7.32
CA ARG A 81 -5.77 -16.23 -6.51
C ARG A 81 -4.96 -15.53 -5.43
N ILE A 82 -4.79 -14.20 -5.57
CA ILE A 82 -3.90 -13.41 -4.72
C ILE A 82 -4.71 -12.35 -3.97
N GLN A 83 -4.69 -12.41 -2.65
CA GLN A 83 -5.28 -11.36 -1.81
C GLN A 83 -4.36 -10.15 -1.77
N VAL A 84 -4.76 -9.13 -2.46
CA VAL A 84 -4.14 -7.79 -2.51
C VAL A 84 -5.22 -6.74 -2.70
N ALA A 85 -4.95 -5.51 -2.34
CA ALA A 85 -5.91 -4.41 -2.45
C ALA A 85 -5.33 -3.21 -3.22
N GLY A 86 -6.22 -2.33 -3.68
CA GLY A 86 -5.85 -1.10 -4.38
C GLY A 86 -5.16 -1.37 -5.72
N ILE A 87 -4.19 -0.56 -6.07
CA ILE A 87 -3.43 -0.66 -7.34
C ILE A 87 -2.75 -2.03 -7.49
N ALA A 88 -2.30 -2.65 -6.40
CA ALA A 88 -1.67 -3.97 -6.47
C ALA A 88 -2.60 -5.04 -7.06
N ALA A 89 -3.93 -4.91 -6.89
CA ALA A 89 -4.89 -5.80 -7.53
C ALA A 89 -4.85 -5.70 -9.07
N ASP A 90 -4.69 -4.49 -9.60
CA ASP A 90 -4.56 -4.27 -11.04
C ASP A 90 -3.21 -4.76 -11.57
N VAL A 91 -2.15 -4.59 -10.78
CA VAL A 91 -0.81 -5.10 -11.11
C VAL A 91 -0.81 -6.63 -11.21
N VAL A 92 -1.35 -7.36 -10.23
CA VAL A 92 -1.37 -8.83 -10.30
C VAL A 92 -2.29 -9.33 -11.42
N ARG A 93 -3.39 -8.61 -11.70
CA ARG A 93 -4.29 -8.92 -12.82
C ARG A 93 -3.57 -8.80 -14.16
N ALA A 94 -2.69 -7.82 -14.31
CA ALA A 94 -1.87 -7.66 -15.52
C ALA A 94 -0.91 -8.84 -15.76
N LEU A 95 -0.54 -9.58 -14.69
CA LEU A 95 0.23 -10.83 -14.78
C LEU A 95 -0.66 -12.08 -14.93
N GLY A 96 -1.95 -11.91 -15.14
CA GLY A 96 -2.91 -13.02 -15.31
C GLY A 96 -3.40 -13.63 -13.98
N ALA A 97 -3.03 -13.08 -12.83
CA ALA A 97 -3.55 -13.52 -11.55
C ALA A 97 -4.97 -13.01 -11.31
N VAL A 98 -5.69 -13.65 -10.43
CA VAL A 98 -7.01 -13.28 -9.98
C VAL A 98 -6.90 -12.58 -8.62
N PRO A 99 -7.03 -11.24 -8.56
CA PRO A 99 -7.04 -10.56 -7.29
C PRO A 99 -8.27 -10.94 -6.48
N VAL A 100 -8.08 -11.21 -5.20
CA VAL A 100 -9.14 -11.56 -4.25
C VAL A 100 -9.27 -10.42 -3.25
N ASP A 101 -10.45 -9.80 -3.23
CA ASP A 101 -10.78 -8.71 -2.31
C ASP A 101 -11.60 -9.23 -1.12
N ASN A 102 -11.52 -8.50 0.01
CA ASN A 102 -12.46 -8.60 1.13
C ASN A 102 -12.57 -9.98 1.81
N ILE A 103 -11.47 -10.72 1.92
CA ILE A 103 -11.43 -11.83 2.88
C ILE A 103 -11.25 -11.25 4.27
N ASP A 104 -12.15 -11.61 5.18
CA ASP A 104 -11.99 -11.29 6.58
C ASP A 104 -10.69 -11.93 7.10
N PRO A 105 -9.85 -11.20 7.86
CA PRO A 105 -8.63 -11.77 8.41
C PRO A 105 -8.84 -13.07 9.20
N SER A 106 -9.98 -13.22 9.85
CA SER A 106 -10.37 -14.45 10.57
C SER A 106 -10.63 -15.65 9.64
N ASP A 107 -11.05 -15.40 8.39
CA ASP A 107 -11.32 -16.41 7.38
C ASP A 107 -10.10 -16.76 6.51
N LEU A 108 -9.03 -15.98 6.59
CA LEU A 108 -7.90 -16.08 5.68
C LEU A 108 -7.24 -17.48 5.73
N ARG A 109 -7.10 -18.05 6.92
CA ARG A 109 -6.56 -19.40 7.09
C ARG A 109 -7.42 -20.45 6.37
N ALA A 110 -8.74 -20.38 6.51
CA ALA A 110 -9.65 -21.28 5.82
C ALA A 110 -9.58 -21.07 4.30
N ALA A 111 -9.47 -19.82 3.84
CA ALA A 111 -9.34 -19.49 2.43
C ALA A 111 -8.05 -20.04 1.79
N PHE A 112 -6.95 -20.11 2.54
CA PHE A 112 -5.73 -20.80 2.09
C PHE A 112 -5.93 -22.32 2.05
N ALA A 113 -6.57 -22.89 3.09
CA ALA A 113 -6.75 -24.35 3.20
C ALA A 113 -7.67 -24.92 2.11
N ASP A 114 -8.72 -24.20 1.73
CA ASP A 114 -9.68 -24.59 0.70
C ASP A 114 -9.31 -24.08 -0.72
N GLY A 115 -8.19 -23.39 -0.85
CA GLY A 115 -7.66 -22.90 -2.11
C GLY A 115 -8.40 -21.68 -2.69
N ARG A 116 -9.26 -20.98 -1.93
CA ARG A 116 -9.81 -19.69 -2.36
C ARG A 116 -8.73 -18.62 -2.49
N VAL A 117 -7.61 -18.76 -1.78
CA VAL A 117 -6.43 -17.91 -1.84
C VAL A 117 -5.18 -18.76 -1.95
N HIS A 118 -4.29 -18.42 -2.87
CA HIS A 118 -2.97 -19.04 -3.04
C HIS A 118 -1.85 -18.22 -2.45
N ALA A 119 -2.04 -16.88 -2.40
CA ALA A 119 -1.08 -15.95 -1.80
C ALA A 119 -1.81 -14.73 -1.22
N ALA A 120 -1.22 -14.10 -0.21
CA ALA A 120 -1.76 -12.88 0.41
C ALA A 120 -0.66 -11.90 0.78
N GLU A 121 -0.85 -10.63 0.51
CA GLU A 121 -0.02 -9.56 1.03
C GLU A 121 -0.73 -8.90 2.21
N LEU A 122 -0.20 -9.13 3.41
CA LEU A 122 -0.76 -8.62 4.65
C LEU A 122 -0.02 -7.35 5.09
N LEU A 123 -0.77 -6.44 5.66
CA LEU A 123 -0.23 -5.19 6.18
C LEU A 123 0.42 -5.44 7.55
N GLY A 124 1.71 -5.67 7.52
CA GLY A 124 2.53 -5.88 8.70
C GLY A 124 2.60 -7.33 9.18
N PRO A 125 3.71 -7.69 9.86
CA PRO A 125 3.98 -9.05 10.31
C PRO A 125 3.01 -9.57 11.37
N LEU A 126 2.47 -8.68 12.22
CA LEU A 126 1.52 -9.08 13.26
C LEU A 126 0.22 -9.63 12.65
N ALA A 127 -0.24 -9.06 11.54
CA ALA A 127 -1.43 -9.54 10.83
C ALA A 127 -1.23 -10.99 10.34
N VAL A 128 -0.01 -11.37 9.98
CA VAL A 128 0.32 -12.75 9.61
C VAL A 128 0.16 -13.68 10.79
N VAL A 129 0.83 -13.38 11.91
CA VAL A 129 0.79 -14.20 13.13
C VAL A 129 -0.64 -14.38 13.64
N THR A 130 -1.45 -13.32 13.62
CA THR A 130 -2.85 -13.37 14.07
C THR A 130 -3.77 -14.11 13.10
N SER A 131 -3.44 -14.15 11.80
CA SER A 131 -4.21 -14.90 10.80
C SER A 131 -3.97 -16.40 10.84
N GLY A 132 -2.84 -16.85 11.39
CA GLY A 132 -2.48 -18.26 11.49
C GLY A 132 -2.24 -18.94 10.14
N ILE A 133 -1.79 -18.19 9.12
CA ILE A 133 -1.52 -18.73 7.76
C ILE A 133 -0.13 -19.34 7.61
N GLU A 134 0.77 -19.17 8.58
CA GLU A 134 2.18 -19.56 8.48
C GLU A 134 2.37 -21.04 8.08
N PRO A 135 1.58 -22.00 8.57
CA PRO A 135 1.73 -23.39 8.16
C PRO A 135 1.32 -23.64 6.70
N LEU A 136 0.50 -22.77 6.12
CA LEU A 136 -0.07 -22.92 4.79
C LEU A 136 0.69 -22.06 3.76
N ALA A 137 1.21 -20.90 4.17
CA ALA A 137 1.98 -20.00 3.35
C ALA A 137 3.48 -20.20 3.60
N GLN A 138 4.06 -21.21 2.99
CA GLN A 138 5.43 -21.67 3.24
C GLN A 138 6.51 -20.84 2.53
N ARG A 139 6.13 -19.83 1.75
CA ARG A 139 7.02 -18.92 1.00
C ARG A 139 6.68 -17.49 1.32
N LEU A 140 7.70 -16.66 1.46
CA LEU A 140 7.56 -15.21 1.66
C LEU A 140 8.37 -14.49 0.58
N TYR A 141 7.69 -13.99 -0.44
CA TYR A 141 8.33 -13.16 -1.46
C TYR A 141 8.42 -11.70 -0.98
N ALA A 142 9.63 -11.24 -0.73
CA ALA A 142 9.90 -9.90 -0.23
C ALA A 142 10.62 -9.05 -1.30
N PRO A 143 10.28 -7.77 -1.39
CA PRO A 143 9.47 -6.95 -0.47
C PRO A 143 7.94 -7.06 -0.67
N GLY A 144 7.44 -7.95 -1.52
CA GLY A 144 6.03 -8.02 -1.91
C GLY A 144 5.69 -7.07 -3.07
N ILE A 145 4.41 -6.84 -3.28
CA ILE A 145 3.89 -5.98 -4.34
C ILE A 145 3.75 -4.54 -3.84
N ASN A 146 3.17 -4.33 -2.64
CA ASN A 146 3.05 -3.04 -1.96
C ASN A 146 4.21 -2.79 -0.98
N GLY A 147 5.43 -3.16 -1.29
CA GLY A 147 6.57 -3.25 -0.39
C GLY A 147 6.79 -2.06 0.56
N ASN A 148 6.43 -0.84 0.13
CA ASN A 148 6.56 0.39 0.94
C ASN A 148 5.45 0.58 1.98
N GLY A 149 4.42 -0.27 1.98
CA GLY A 149 3.24 -0.11 2.82
C GLY A 149 2.24 0.90 2.28
N MET A 150 1.30 1.29 3.13
CA MET A 150 0.19 2.15 2.73
C MET A 150 -0.04 3.28 3.74
N LEU A 151 -0.31 4.48 3.23
CA LEU A 151 -0.76 5.62 4.01
C LEU A 151 -2.23 5.42 4.43
N LEU A 152 -2.52 5.79 5.67
CA LEU A 152 -3.87 5.89 6.22
C LEU A 152 -4.27 7.36 6.33
N SER A 153 -5.49 7.67 5.92
CA SER A 153 -5.99 9.04 5.92
C SER A 153 -7.18 9.24 6.85
N LEU A 154 -7.20 10.36 7.54
CA LEU A 154 -8.39 10.92 8.15
C LEU A 154 -9.10 11.80 7.11
N GLN A 155 -10.40 11.61 6.96
CA GLN A 155 -11.20 12.40 6.04
C GLN A 155 -12.28 13.15 6.79
N VAL A 156 -12.17 14.47 6.76
CA VAL A 156 -13.15 15.36 7.38
C VAL A 156 -14.09 15.87 6.30
N ARG A 157 -15.41 15.83 6.54
CA ARG A 157 -16.37 16.39 5.58
C ARG A 157 -16.06 17.86 5.35
N LYS A 158 -15.93 18.27 4.08
CA LYS A 158 -15.52 19.65 3.69
C LYS A 158 -16.37 20.75 4.36
N PRO A 159 -17.72 20.66 4.39
CA PRO A 159 -18.53 21.68 5.07
C PRO A 159 -18.31 21.74 6.59
N LEU A 160 -17.87 20.64 7.22
CA LEU A 160 -17.49 20.65 8.64
C LEU A 160 -16.12 21.33 8.80
N TRP A 161 -15.14 20.95 8.00
CA TRP A 161 -13.81 21.54 8.00
C TRP A 161 -13.85 23.05 7.83
N ASP A 162 -14.63 23.55 6.87
CA ASP A 162 -14.71 24.98 6.55
C ASP A 162 -15.38 25.83 7.65
N ARG A 163 -16.15 25.21 8.55
CA ARG A 163 -16.75 25.86 9.73
C ARG A 163 -15.88 25.82 10.97
N MET A 164 -14.81 25.02 10.97
CA MET A 164 -13.86 24.99 12.07
C MET A 164 -13.08 26.30 12.15
N SER A 165 -12.74 26.72 13.35
CA SER A 165 -11.76 27.78 13.54
C SER A 165 -10.38 27.35 13.04
N THR A 166 -9.53 28.31 12.69
CA THR A 166 -8.13 28.00 12.31
C THR A 166 -7.39 27.24 13.42
N ALA A 167 -7.72 27.52 14.70
CA ALA A 167 -7.15 26.81 15.82
C ALA A 167 -7.58 25.34 15.86
N ASP A 168 -8.87 25.06 15.62
CA ASP A 168 -9.38 23.67 15.59
C ASP A 168 -8.78 22.91 14.39
N GLN A 169 -8.69 23.53 13.22
CA GLN A 169 -8.05 22.93 12.05
C GLN A 169 -6.60 22.57 12.36
N ALA A 170 -5.83 23.46 12.99
CA ALA A 170 -4.44 23.21 13.37
C ALA A 170 -4.32 22.06 14.38
N ILE A 171 -5.27 21.91 15.32
CA ILE A 171 -5.31 20.78 16.25
C ILE A 171 -5.53 19.47 15.49
N PHE A 172 -6.48 19.41 14.55
CA PHE A 172 -6.72 18.23 13.74
C PHE A 172 -5.49 17.84 12.90
N GLU A 173 -4.83 18.81 12.30
CA GLU A 173 -3.60 18.60 11.52
C GLU A 173 -2.47 18.07 12.40
N ALA A 174 -2.28 18.65 13.59
CA ALA A 174 -1.25 18.23 14.52
C ALA A 174 -1.50 16.81 15.06
N CYS A 175 -2.74 16.49 15.44
CA CYS A 175 -3.10 15.17 15.90
C CYS A 175 -2.94 14.12 14.78
N ALA A 176 -3.32 14.43 13.56
CA ALA A 176 -3.16 13.53 12.42
C ALA A 176 -1.68 13.28 12.11
N ALA A 177 -0.83 14.30 12.17
CA ALA A 177 0.60 14.17 11.99
C ALA A 177 1.27 13.34 13.09
N GLU A 178 0.83 13.48 14.34
CA GLU A 178 1.31 12.68 15.46
C GLU A 178 0.90 11.22 15.31
N GLU A 179 -0.34 10.95 14.90
CA GLU A 179 -0.83 9.59 14.63
C GLU A 179 -0.02 8.92 13.51
N TYR A 180 0.38 9.67 12.47
CA TYR A 180 1.27 9.15 11.45
C TYR A 180 2.63 8.70 12.03
N ARG A 181 3.21 9.52 12.91
CA ARG A 181 4.48 9.20 13.58
C ARG A 181 4.34 7.96 14.49
N LEU A 182 3.26 7.90 15.27
CA LEU A 182 3.00 6.80 16.20
C LEU A 182 2.76 5.49 15.45
N SER A 183 1.95 5.50 14.40
CA SER A 183 1.65 4.28 13.62
C SER A 183 2.89 3.68 12.95
N LEU A 184 3.87 4.49 12.54
CA LEU A 184 5.15 3.99 12.03
C LEU A 184 5.99 3.34 13.14
N ALA A 185 6.03 3.95 14.33
CA ALA A 185 6.73 3.37 15.47
C ALA A 185 6.07 2.05 15.92
N GLU A 186 4.74 1.99 15.95
CA GLU A 186 3.98 0.78 16.23
C GLU A 186 4.23 -0.31 15.19
N ALA A 187 4.26 0.02 13.90
CA ALA A 187 4.57 -0.94 12.85
C ALA A 187 5.95 -1.57 13.05
N GLN A 188 6.95 -0.80 13.44
CA GLN A 188 8.28 -1.32 13.79
C GLN A 188 8.24 -2.23 15.02
N ALA A 189 7.58 -1.81 16.09
CA ALA A 189 7.45 -2.60 17.31
C ALA A 189 6.72 -3.92 17.03
N HIS A 190 5.63 -3.88 16.28
CA HIS A 190 4.87 -5.06 15.90
C HIS A 190 5.68 -6.03 15.03
N ALA A 191 6.58 -5.54 14.18
CA ALA A 191 7.48 -6.39 13.40
C ALA A 191 8.43 -7.19 14.31
N LEU A 192 8.98 -6.54 15.34
CA LEU A 192 9.84 -7.20 16.33
C LEU A 192 9.07 -8.21 17.18
N ILE A 193 7.88 -7.83 17.68
CA ILE A 193 7.00 -8.72 18.46
C ILE A 193 6.61 -9.94 17.63
N ALA A 194 6.19 -9.76 16.39
CA ALA A 194 5.82 -10.87 15.50
C ALA A 194 6.99 -11.84 15.30
N ALA A 195 8.21 -11.33 15.09
CA ALA A 195 9.41 -12.15 14.95
C ALA A 195 9.71 -12.97 16.22
N GLN A 196 9.49 -12.40 17.41
CA GLN A 196 9.65 -13.08 18.68
C GLN A 196 8.57 -14.15 18.92
N VAL A 197 7.30 -13.81 18.69
CA VAL A 197 6.15 -14.71 18.92
C VAL A 197 6.17 -15.90 17.96
N ALA A 198 6.45 -15.68 16.69
CA ALA A 198 6.51 -16.73 15.71
C ALA A 198 7.72 -17.67 15.92
N GLY A 199 8.83 -17.12 16.42
CA GLY A 199 10.11 -17.82 16.52
C GLY A 199 10.71 -18.14 15.14
N PRO A 200 12.02 -18.37 15.07
CA PRO A 200 12.72 -18.52 13.78
C PRO A 200 12.27 -19.74 12.96
N ALA A 201 11.73 -20.77 13.61
CA ALA A 201 11.30 -22.00 12.94
C ALA A 201 9.93 -21.91 12.26
N LYS A 202 9.15 -20.87 12.51
CA LYS A 202 7.79 -20.70 11.97
C LYS A 202 7.72 -19.73 10.79
N TRP A 203 8.77 -18.97 10.54
CA TRP A 203 8.82 -18.08 9.40
C TRP A 203 9.22 -18.84 8.14
N PRO A 204 8.52 -18.66 7.03
CA PRO A 204 8.89 -19.26 5.77
C PRO A 204 10.23 -18.71 5.27
N VAL A 205 10.85 -19.43 4.36
CA VAL A 205 12.04 -18.96 3.67
C VAL A 205 11.71 -17.67 2.94
N ARG A 206 12.46 -16.60 3.25
CA ARG A 206 12.34 -15.33 2.55
C ARG A 206 13.00 -15.42 1.19
N LEU A 207 12.23 -15.22 0.15
CA LEU A 207 12.63 -15.30 -1.25
C LEU A 207 12.56 -13.91 -1.88
N ALA A 208 13.46 -13.63 -2.80
CA ALA A 208 13.26 -12.55 -3.76
C ALA A 208 12.40 -13.08 -4.93
N PHE A 209 11.64 -12.20 -5.57
CA PHE A 209 11.08 -12.54 -6.86
C PHE A 209 12.20 -12.82 -7.87
N SER A 210 12.00 -13.77 -8.78
CA SER A 210 12.92 -13.97 -9.91
C SER A 210 13.05 -12.67 -10.73
N GLY A 211 14.14 -12.54 -11.48
CA GLY A 211 14.34 -11.38 -12.36
C GLY A 211 13.21 -11.21 -13.37
N GLU A 212 12.66 -12.31 -13.88
CA GLU A 212 11.48 -12.31 -14.76
C GLU A 212 10.26 -11.70 -14.09
N VAL A 213 9.89 -12.23 -12.92
CA VAL A 213 8.71 -11.78 -12.17
C VAL A 213 8.87 -10.36 -11.68
N ALA A 214 10.05 -10.00 -11.15
CA ALA A 214 10.34 -8.64 -10.71
C ALA A 214 10.21 -7.62 -11.84
N SER A 215 10.71 -7.96 -13.03
CA SER A 215 10.59 -7.12 -14.22
C SER A 215 9.13 -7.00 -14.69
N ALA A 216 8.38 -8.09 -14.69
CA ALA A 216 6.98 -8.12 -15.08
C ALA A 216 6.11 -7.29 -14.10
N LEU A 217 6.32 -7.44 -12.79
CA LEU A 217 5.64 -6.64 -11.75
C LEU A 217 5.96 -5.14 -11.91
N ALA A 218 7.23 -4.80 -12.16
CA ALA A 218 7.64 -3.40 -12.34
C ALA A 218 7.04 -2.78 -13.60
N ALA A 219 6.96 -3.53 -14.70
CA ALA A 219 6.30 -3.09 -15.93
C ALA A 219 4.79 -2.89 -15.71
N ALA A 220 4.11 -3.88 -15.15
CA ALA A 220 2.68 -3.81 -14.87
C ALA A 220 2.36 -2.65 -13.91
N ALA A 221 3.16 -2.44 -12.86
CA ALA A 221 2.97 -1.32 -11.93
C ALA A 221 3.08 0.03 -12.64
N ARG A 222 4.07 0.20 -13.53
CA ARG A 222 4.24 1.42 -14.32
C ARG A 222 3.03 1.65 -15.24
N ASP A 223 2.60 0.63 -15.95
CA ASP A 223 1.49 0.72 -16.90
C ASP A 223 0.17 1.04 -16.20
N VAL A 224 -0.11 0.42 -15.06
CA VAL A 224 -1.31 0.70 -14.24
C VAL A 224 -1.29 2.14 -13.70
N VAL A 225 -0.14 2.61 -13.20
CA VAL A 225 0.00 3.99 -12.71
C VAL A 225 -0.18 5.00 -13.84
N GLU A 226 0.34 4.72 -15.03
CA GLU A 226 0.17 5.57 -16.21
C GLU A 226 -1.30 5.58 -16.70
N GLN A 227 -1.99 4.45 -16.66
CA GLN A 227 -3.44 4.40 -16.96
C GLN A 227 -4.25 5.26 -15.99
N ILE A 228 -3.92 5.23 -14.69
CA ILE A 228 -4.54 6.12 -13.70
C ILE A 228 -4.25 7.59 -14.04
N ALA A 229 -3.01 7.93 -14.37
CA ALA A 229 -2.62 9.29 -14.73
C ALA A 229 -3.33 9.79 -16.01
N ALA A 230 -3.68 8.90 -16.91
CA ALA A 230 -4.40 9.22 -18.15
C ALA A 230 -5.92 9.40 -17.97
N THR A 231 -6.47 9.17 -16.77
CA THR A 231 -7.93 9.24 -16.51
C THR A 231 -8.46 10.65 -16.75
N ASP A 232 -7.78 11.67 -16.25
CA ASP A 232 -8.15 13.07 -16.41
C ASP A 232 -6.98 14.03 -16.09
N PRO A 233 -7.13 15.35 -16.34
CA PRO A 233 -6.07 16.33 -16.07
C PRO A 233 -5.66 16.42 -14.58
N ALA A 234 -6.55 16.16 -13.64
CA ALA A 234 -6.21 16.18 -12.21
C ALA A 234 -5.31 14.99 -11.84
N ALA A 235 -5.66 13.80 -12.32
CA ALA A 235 -4.84 12.58 -12.17
C ALA A 235 -3.44 12.79 -12.76
N ARG A 236 -3.34 13.40 -13.94
CA ARG A 236 -2.07 13.72 -14.60
C ARG A 236 -1.22 14.64 -13.73
N ARG A 237 -1.77 15.74 -13.24
CA ARG A 237 -1.04 16.70 -12.38
C ARG A 237 -0.52 16.03 -11.10
N ILE A 238 -1.33 15.17 -10.47
CA ILE A 238 -0.94 14.44 -9.28
C ILE A 238 0.23 13.49 -9.60
N HIS A 239 0.11 12.72 -10.68
CA HIS A 239 1.15 11.81 -11.15
C HIS A 239 2.46 12.55 -11.43
N ASP A 240 2.42 13.63 -12.20
CA ASP A 240 3.62 14.36 -12.61
C ASP A 240 4.34 14.99 -11.42
N SER A 241 3.59 15.55 -10.45
CA SER A 241 4.14 16.03 -9.18
C SER A 241 4.81 14.92 -8.39
N TYR A 242 4.14 13.75 -8.27
CA TYR A 242 4.68 12.59 -7.57
C TYR A 242 5.97 12.09 -8.21
N GLN A 243 5.99 11.94 -9.54
CA GLN A 243 7.16 11.44 -10.27
C GLN A 243 8.34 12.42 -10.23
N ALA A 244 8.08 13.73 -10.33
CA ALA A 244 9.11 14.76 -10.19
C ALA A 244 9.76 14.67 -8.80
N PHE A 245 8.95 14.58 -7.74
CA PHE A 245 9.47 14.45 -6.37
C PHE A 245 10.25 13.15 -6.18
N ARG A 246 9.75 12.03 -6.69
CA ARG A 246 10.44 10.74 -6.64
C ARG A 246 11.81 10.79 -7.34
N GLY A 247 11.89 11.48 -8.47
CA GLY A 247 13.14 11.70 -9.19
C GLY A 247 14.18 12.45 -8.36
N LEU A 248 13.77 13.51 -7.65
CA LEU A 248 14.63 14.25 -6.73
C LEU A 248 15.13 13.38 -5.56
N MET A 249 14.25 12.58 -4.97
CA MET A 249 14.62 11.66 -3.87
C MET A 249 15.60 10.58 -4.32
N GLY A 250 15.47 10.10 -5.57
CA GLY A 250 16.41 9.14 -6.16
C GLY A 250 17.82 9.73 -6.35
N GLN A 251 17.90 10.98 -6.80
CA GLN A 251 19.18 11.69 -6.95
C GLN A 251 19.87 11.95 -5.60
N ALA A 252 19.11 12.31 -4.56
CA ALA A 252 19.64 12.56 -3.23
C ALA A 252 20.25 11.32 -2.55
N ARG A 253 19.84 10.11 -2.96
CA ARG A 253 20.41 8.84 -2.42
C ARG A 253 21.72 8.43 -3.10
N ILE A 254 22.11 9.07 -4.19
CA ILE A 254 23.33 8.78 -4.97
C ILE A 254 24.45 9.77 -4.62
N ALA A 255 24.10 10.92 -4.05
CA ALA A 255 25.05 11.94 -3.58
C ALA A 255 25.49 11.69 -2.13
#